data_a2db24cd50e9d57c5cd719669cf83151
#
_entry.id   a2db24cd50e9d57c5cd719669cf83151
#
_cell.length_a   1.000
_cell.length_b   1.000
_cell.length_c   1.000
_cell.angle_alpha   90.00
_cell.angle_beta   90.00
_cell.angle_gamma   90.00
#
_symmetry.space_group_name_H-M   'P 1'
#
loop_
_entity.id
_entity.type
_entity.pdbx_description
1 polymer ?
#
loop_
_entity_poly.entity_id
_entity_poly.type
_entity_poly.pdbx_seq_one_letter_code
_entity_poly.pdbx_strand_id
1 'polypeptide(L)'
;PPRAYPSCFRLRARGRGAIQGGNDERENTLNQLLVEMDGFSTDKGVILLAATNRPDILDHALMRPGRFDRQIGIGRPDLQGREQIFQVHLKNIKVSPDVTPKALSEMTPGFVGADIANVCNEAALIAARRDKKAVDLEDFNYALDKVIGGLEKKNKSISPEEKQIIAYHEAGHAICGWFLEHAHPLVKVTIVPRGLAALGYAQYLPKEQYITRKDKLLDDICMTLGGRAAESVVFNKISTGAQSDFDHVTRLCYDMIINYGMNEKVGNISFVTMMNETYQRPFSEQTAYLIDQEVKVMIDEQYDRARNLLREKRKELDMLAKTLLEKEVLLRNDLENLIGKRPFADPTPGESASVPEVEPSTREDD
;
A
#
# COMPACT_ATOMS: atom_id res chain seq x y z
N PRO A 1 9.79 24.22 33.45
CA PRO A 1 9.70 23.21 32.44
C PRO A 1 9.80 21.83 33.09
N PRO A 2 8.80 20.94 32.92
CA PRO A 2 8.86 19.62 33.50
C PRO A 2 9.98 18.80 32.82
N ARG A 3 10.83 18.18 33.63
CA ARG A 3 11.86 17.24 33.11
C ARG A 3 11.15 15.94 32.71
N ALA A 4 11.20 15.64 31.41
CA ALA A 4 10.81 14.34 30.91
C ALA A 4 11.90 13.30 31.23
N TYR A 5 11.56 12.28 31.99
CA TYR A 5 12.42 11.10 32.14
C TYR A 5 11.89 10.03 31.16
N PRO A 6 12.65 9.61 30.15
CA PRO A 6 12.25 8.51 29.29
C PRO A 6 12.52 7.17 29.97
N SER A 7 11.57 6.65 30.71
CA SER A 7 11.59 5.24 31.10
C SER A 7 10.85 4.44 30.02
N CYS A 8 11.60 3.85 29.10
CA CYS A 8 11.05 2.91 28.13
C CYS A 8 10.69 1.58 28.79
N PHE A 9 9.46 1.43 29.25
CA PHE A 9 8.90 0.13 29.59
C PHE A 9 8.30 -0.52 28.34
N ARG A 10 8.88 -1.63 27.90
CA ARG A 10 8.37 -2.44 26.79
C ARG A 10 7.32 -3.41 27.31
N LEU A 11 6.03 -3.04 27.27
CA LEU A 11 4.92 -3.94 27.51
C LEU A 11 4.81 -4.93 26.34
N ARG A 12 5.03 -6.21 26.59
CA ARG A 12 4.99 -7.26 25.56
C ARG A 12 3.72 -8.11 25.73
N ALA A 13 3.16 -8.49 24.59
CA ALA A 13 1.92 -9.20 24.39
C ALA A 13 1.80 -10.56 25.09
N ARG A 14 0.55 -10.91 25.38
CA ARG A 14 0.11 -12.24 25.79
C ARG A 14 0.17 -13.20 24.60
N GLY A 15 1.25 -13.99 24.50
CA GLY A 15 1.32 -15.13 23.59
C GLY A 15 0.68 -16.34 24.25
N ARG A 16 -0.38 -16.92 23.68
CA ARG A 16 -0.88 -18.24 24.07
C ARG A 16 0.13 -19.31 23.66
N GLY A 17 0.83 -19.85 24.62
CA GLY A 17 1.70 -21.01 24.45
C GLY A 17 2.30 -21.37 25.81
N ALA A 18 1.89 -22.48 26.36
CA ALA A 18 2.29 -22.97 27.70
C ALA A 18 3.80 -23.11 27.83
N ILE A 19 4.43 -22.24 28.61
CA ILE A 19 5.64 -22.54 29.39
C ILE A 19 5.42 -21.88 30.76
N GLN A 20 5.10 -22.68 31.75
CA GLN A 20 5.02 -22.28 33.14
C GLN A 20 6.39 -21.81 33.60
N GLY A 21 6.50 -20.55 34.01
CA GLY A 21 7.69 -20.00 34.67
C GLY A 21 8.04 -18.56 34.28
N GLY A 22 7.59 -18.06 33.11
CA GLY A 22 7.89 -16.70 32.65
C GLY A 22 6.71 -15.72 32.72
N ASN A 23 5.52 -16.20 33.14
CA ASN A 23 4.30 -15.40 33.21
C ASN A 23 4.19 -14.60 34.52
N ASP A 24 4.65 -15.15 35.63
CA ASP A 24 4.46 -14.57 36.95
C ASP A 24 5.15 -13.21 37.14
N GLU A 25 6.38 -13.06 36.64
CA GLU A 25 7.08 -11.76 36.72
C GLU A 25 6.41 -10.67 35.89
N ARG A 26 5.86 -11.05 34.75
CA ARG A 26 5.16 -10.07 33.85
C ARG A 26 3.80 -9.69 34.40
N GLU A 27 3.09 -10.65 34.96
CA GLU A 27 1.80 -10.43 35.60
C GLU A 27 1.97 -9.61 36.88
N ASN A 28 3.01 -9.84 37.66
CA ASN A 28 3.38 -9.05 38.83
C ASN A 28 3.75 -7.61 38.42
N THR A 29 4.54 -7.42 37.35
CA THR A 29 4.91 -6.10 36.83
C THR A 29 3.68 -5.34 36.32
N LEU A 30 2.78 -6.01 35.62
CA LEU A 30 1.52 -5.40 35.15
C LEU A 30 0.65 -4.98 36.34
N ASN A 31 0.45 -5.88 37.32
CA ASN A 31 -0.35 -5.59 38.50
C ASN A 31 0.25 -4.43 39.31
N GLN A 32 1.56 -4.36 39.46
CA GLN A 32 2.22 -3.25 40.13
C GLN A 32 2.03 -1.93 39.35
N LEU A 33 2.15 -1.95 38.01
CA LEU A 33 1.86 -0.79 37.18
C LEU A 33 0.42 -0.31 37.35
N LEU A 34 -0.54 -1.22 37.40
CA LEU A 34 -1.96 -0.91 37.59
C LEU A 34 -2.21 -0.25 38.97
N VAL A 35 -1.57 -0.76 40.02
CA VAL A 35 -1.64 -0.20 41.38
C VAL A 35 -1.04 1.21 41.44
N GLU A 36 0.12 1.41 40.81
CA GLU A 36 0.77 2.72 40.76
C GLU A 36 -0.07 3.72 39.96
N MET A 37 -0.71 3.28 38.87
CA MET A 37 -1.60 4.15 38.09
C MET A 37 -2.84 4.56 38.88
N ASP A 38 -3.44 3.64 39.63
CA ASP A 38 -4.60 3.92 40.50
C ASP A 38 -4.21 4.82 41.68
N GLY A 39 -2.93 4.88 42.03
CA GLY A 39 -2.40 5.78 43.07
C GLY A 39 -2.15 7.23 42.62
N PHE A 40 -2.25 7.53 41.33
CA PHE A 40 -2.16 8.90 40.83
C PHE A 40 -3.49 9.62 41.01
N SER A 41 -3.62 10.40 42.09
CA SER A 41 -4.77 11.27 42.24
C SER A 41 -4.70 12.43 41.23
N THR A 42 -5.85 12.85 40.73
CA THR A 42 -6.03 13.99 39.79
C THR A 42 -5.40 15.29 40.27
N ASP A 43 -5.16 15.42 41.58
CA ASP A 43 -4.61 16.63 42.21
C ASP A 43 -3.08 16.80 41.95
N LYS A 44 -2.38 15.76 41.47
CA LYS A 44 -0.93 15.84 41.27
C LYS A 44 -0.51 16.38 39.89
N GLY A 45 -1.46 16.62 38.97
CA GLY A 45 -1.19 17.18 37.64
C GLY A 45 -0.26 16.33 36.78
N VAL A 46 -0.20 15.01 37.01
CA VAL A 46 0.60 14.06 36.23
C VAL A 46 -0.22 13.51 35.07
N ILE A 47 0.31 13.58 33.86
CA ILE A 47 -0.30 13.00 32.66
C ILE A 47 0.53 11.80 32.24
N LEU A 48 -0.09 10.61 32.16
CA LEU A 48 0.52 9.41 31.64
C LEU A 48 0.26 9.30 30.14
N LEU A 49 1.32 9.13 29.36
CA LEU A 49 1.24 8.90 27.92
C LEU A 49 1.93 7.59 27.57
N ALA A 50 1.24 6.72 26.83
CA ALA A 50 1.78 5.50 26.28
C ALA A 50 1.50 5.41 24.79
N ALA A 51 2.36 4.72 24.04
CA ALA A 51 2.19 4.48 22.62
C ALA A 51 2.43 3.01 22.29
N THR A 52 1.61 2.45 21.41
CA THR A 52 1.75 1.09 20.91
C THR A 52 1.29 1.01 19.46
N ASN A 53 1.91 0.12 18.69
CA ASN A 53 1.45 -0.24 17.34
C ASN A 53 0.44 -1.40 17.37
N ARG A 54 0.19 -1.99 18.55
CA ARG A 54 -0.69 -3.14 18.72
C ARG A 54 -1.61 -2.94 19.92
N PRO A 55 -2.70 -2.19 19.75
CA PRO A 55 -3.68 -2.01 20.81
C PRO A 55 -4.42 -3.31 21.16
N ASP A 56 -4.53 -4.23 20.20
CA ASP A 56 -5.19 -5.54 20.29
C ASP A 56 -4.60 -6.47 21.36
N ILE A 57 -3.34 -6.26 21.73
CA ILE A 57 -2.63 -7.10 22.70
C ILE A 57 -2.53 -6.50 24.10
N LEU A 58 -3.01 -5.27 24.27
CA LEU A 58 -3.02 -4.63 25.58
C LEU A 58 -4.04 -5.30 26.48
N ASP A 59 -3.70 -5.37 27.78
CA ASP A 59 -4.65 -5.83 28.79
C ASP A 59 -5.78 -4.80 28.95
N HIS A 60 -7.03 -5.28 28.90
CA HIS A 60 -8.20 -4.42 29.06
C HIS A 60 -8.22 -3.65 30.38
N ALA A 61 -7.52 -4.14 31.41
CA ALA A 61 -7.40 -3.44 32.68
C ALA A 61 -6.65 -2.11 32.56
N LEU A 62 -5.71 -1.99 31.61
CA LEU A 62 -5.00 -0.73 31.32
C LEU A 62 -5.90 0.33 30.67
N MET A 63 -6.95 -0.08 29.99
CA MET A 63 -7.83 0.78 29.19
C MET A 63 -9.08 1.24 29.95
N ARG A 64 -9.18 0.94 31.25
CA ARG A 64 -10.29 1.37 32.11
C ARG A 64 -10.20 2.87 32.44
N PRO A 65 -11.35 3.53 32.71
CA PRO A 65 -11.37 4.91 33.20
C PRO A 65 -10.46 5.10 34.42
N GLY A 66 -9.76 6.23 34.46
CA GLY A 66 -8.76 6.52 35.50
C GLY A 66 -7.34 6.01 35.21
N ARG A 67 -7.15 5.31 34.10
CA ARG A 67 -5.84 4.83 33.61
C ARG A 67 -5.58 5.40 32.20
N PHE A 68 -5.47 4.56 31.15
CA PHE A 68 -5.42 5.04 29.77
C PHE A 68 -6.84 5.15 29.20
N ASP A 69 -7.57 6.13 29.66
CA ASP A 69 -8.98 6.35 29.33
C ASP A 69 -9.19 6.99 27.94
N ARG A 70 -8.13 7.64 27.40
CA ARG A 70 -8.17 8.28 26.08
C ARG A 70 -7.28 7.54 25.10
N GLN A 71 -7.89 7.00 24.08
CA GLN A 71 -7.21 6.35 22.98
C GLN A 71 -7.22 7.28 21.77
N ILE A 72 -6.01 7.60 21.26
CA ILE A 72 -5.84 8.44 20.08
C ILE A 72 -5.24 7.59 19.00
N GLY A 73 -6.04 7.24 17.98
CA GLY A 73 -5.56 6.56 16.79
C GLY A 73 -4.80 7.52 15.87
N ILE A 74 -3.53 7.23 15.63
CA ILE A 74 -2.72 7.98 14.66
C ILE A 74 -2.78 7.22 13.34
N GLY A 75 -3.55 7.75 12.37
CA GLY A 75 -3.65 7.21 11.02
C GLY A 75 -2.41 7.51 10.17
N ARG A 76 -2.42 7.02 8.93
CA ARG A 76 -1.41 7.44 7.93
C ARG A 76 -1.59 8.92 7.62
N PRO A 77 -0.48 9.67 7.43
CA PRO A 77 -0.56 11.08 7.10
C PRO A 77 -1.14 11.27 5.69
N ASP A 78 -1.99 12.28 5.54
CA ASP A 78 -2.46 12.78 4.25
C ASP A 78 -1.35 13.54 3.51
N LEU A 79 -1.64 14.08 2.34
CA LEU A 79 -0.67 14.82 1.52
C LEU A 79 -0.01 15.97 2.29
N GLN A 80 -0.82 16.77 3.03
CA GLN A 80 -0.31 17.90 3.82
C GLN A 80 0.53 17.44 5.01
N GLY A 81 0.09 16.37 5.68
CA GLY A 81 0.84 15.76 6.77
C GLY A 81 2.21 15.24 6.30
N ARG A 82 2.26 14.58 5.13
CA ARG A 82 3.53 14.14 4.55
C ARG A 82 4.44 15.32 4.19
N GLU A 83 3.88 16.39 3.62
CA GLU A 83 4.65 17.61 3.33
C GLU A 83 5.28 18.19 4.59
N GLN A 84 4.52 18.28 5.68
CA GLN A 84 5.03 18.76 6.98
C GLN A 84 6.12 17.83 7.54
N ILE A 85 5.96 16.52 7.41
CA ILE A 85 6.95 15.53 7.84
C ILE A 85 8.24 15.69 7.00
N PHE A 86 8.14 15.85 5.68
CA PHE A 86 9.30 16.16 4.84
C PHE A 86 9.98 17.45 5.26
N GLN A 87 9.25 18.53 5.57
CA GLN A 87 9.81 19.78 6.06
C GLN A 87 10.65 19.57 7.33
N VAL A 88 10.22 18.68 8.22
CA VAL A 88 10.98 18.36 9.44
C VAL A 88 12.28 17.62 9.11
N HIS A 89 12.21 16.58 8.26
CA HIS A 89 13.38 15.74 7.97
C HIS A 89 14.37 16.40 7.00
N LEU A 90 13.94 17.34 6.18
CA LEU A 90 14.82 18.09 5.27
C LEU A 90 15.60 19.23 5.96
N LYS A 91 15.22 19.67 7.17
CA LYS A 91 15.90 20.78 7.88
C LYS A 91 17.40 20.61 8.00
N ASN A 92 17.88 19.38 8.16
CA ASN A 92 19.29 19.07 8.39
C ASN A 92 19.99 18.56 7.12
N ILE A 93 19.32 18.57 5.97
CA ILE A 93 19.81 18.05 4.69
C ILE A 93 19.97 19.23 3.72
N LYS A 94 21.13 19.34 3.10
CA LYS A 94 21.33 20.31 2.01
C LYS A 94 20.67 19.78 0.75
N VAL A 95 19.57 20.39 0.35
CA VAL A 95 18.82 20.01 -0.85
C VAL A 95 19.01 21.04 -1.96
N SER A 96 18.89 20.62 -3.21
CA SER A 96 18.91 21.51 -4.35
C SER A 96 17.55 22.21 -4.53
N PRO A 97 17.47 23.34 -5.26
CA PRO A 97 16.23 24.14 -5.38
C PRO A 97 15.06 23.44 -6.04
N ASP A 98 15.30 22.38 -6.80
CA ASP A 98 14.29 21.53 -7.46
C ASP A 98 13.56 20.59 -6.49
N VAL A 99 14.16 20.34 -5.30
CA VAL A 99 13.58 19.49 -4.26
C VAL A 99 12.67 20.30 -3.36
N THR A 100 11.37 20.11 -3.50
CA THR A 100 10.39 20.73 -2.63
C THR A 100 9.65 19.69 -1.79
N PRO A 101 9.32 19.98 -0.51
CA PRO A 101 8.54 19.08 0.34
C PRO A 101 7.22 18.64 -0.31
N LYS A 102 6.59 19.57 -1.06
CA LYS A 102 5.36 19.30 -1.80
C LYS A 102 5.56 18.24 -2.88
N ALA A 103 6.57 18.40 -3.75
CA ALA A 103 6.85 17.42 -4.80
C ALA A 103 7.17 16.04 -4.22
N LEU A 104 7.95 15.96 -3.13
CA LEU A 104 8.25 14.71 -2.46
C LEU A 104 7.00 14.07 -1.83
N SER A 105 6.08 14.86 -1.25
CA SER A 105 4.84 14.35 -0.67
C SER A 105 3.91 13.77 -1.73
N GLU A 106 3.87 14.36 -2.92
CA GLU A 106 3.12 13.86 -4.07
C GLU A 106 3.67 12.52 -4.59
N MET A 107 4.99 12.31 -4.49
CA MET A 107 5.66 11.07 -4.92
C MET A 107 5.58 9.92 -3.91
N THR A 108 5.11 10.17 -2.68
CA THR A 108 5.11 9.21 -1.57
C THR A 108 3.73 8.95 -0.97
N PRO A 109 2.71 8.58 -1.77
CA PRO A 109 1.40 8.27 -1.24
C PRO A 109 1.47 7.04 -0.32
N GLY A 110 0.74 7.09 0.80
CA GLY A 110 0.67 6.00 1.77
C GLY A 110 1.89 5.82 2.66
N PHE A 111 2.95 6.63 2.50
CA PHE A 111 4.14 6.60 3.37
C PHE A 111 3.79 7.14 4.74
N VAL A 112 4.42 6.54 5.77
CA VAL A 112 4.37 7.02 7.14
C VAL A 112 5.65 7.77 7.51
N GLY A 113 5.66 8.43 8.66
CA GLY A 113 6.82 9.24 9.08
C GLY A 113 8.14 8.49 9.09
N ALA A 114 8.13 7.19 9.45
CA ALA A 114 9.33 6.35 9.42
C ALA A 114 9.85 6.10 8.00
N ASP A 115 8.96 5.90 7.03
CA ASP A 115 9.33 5.70 5.63
C ASP A 115 9.94 6.98 5.06
N ILE A 116 9.33 8.14 5.35
CA ILE A 116 9.82 9.46 4.92
C ILE A 116 11.21 9.73 5.51
N ALA A 117 11.40 9.47 6.80
CA ALA A 117 12.71 9.61 7.45
C ALA A 117 13.77 8.72 6.76
N ASN A 118 13.41 7.48 6.45
CA ASN A 118 14.27 6.53 5.75
C ASN A 118 14.63 7.03 4.34
N VAL A 119 13.64 7.50 3.57
CA VAL A 119 13.88 8.07 2.22
C VAL A 119 14.82 9.26 2.28
N CYS A 120 14.62 10.20 3.21
CA CYS A 120 15.48 11.36 3.37
C CYS A 120 16.93 10.95 3.71
N ASN A 121 17.11 9.99 4.61
CA ASN A 121 18.42 9.46 4.97
C ASN A 121 19.10 8.74 3.80
N GLU A 122 18.36 7.90 3.07
CA GLU A 122 18.89 7.17 1.91
C GLU A 122 19.26 8.11 0.77
N ALA A 123 18.48 9.16 0.50
CA ALA A 123 18.80 10.17 -0.51
C ALA A 123 20.09 10.90 -0.16
N ALA A 124 20.27 11.28 1.11
CA ALA A 124 21.52 11.89 1.58
C ALA A 124 22.74 10.97 1.43
N LEU A 125 22.57 9.67 1.73
CA LEU A 125 23.63 8.67 1.54
C LEU A 125 23.99 8.48 0.06
N ILE A 126 23.00 8.52 -0.85
CA ILE A 126 23.21 8.40 -2.29
C ILE A 126 23.97 9.62 -2.81
N ALA A 127 23.56 10.84 -2.43
CA ALA A 127 24.25 12.07 -2.80
C ALA A 127 25.71 12.08 -2.30
N ALA A 128 25.95 11.64 -1.05
CA ALA A 128 27.28 11.53 -0.49
C ALA A 128 28.17 10.53 -1.26
N ARG A 129 27.63 9.39 -1.68
CA ARG A 129 28.36 8.41 -2.51
C ARG A 129 28.72 8.92 -3.90
N ARG A 130 27.95 9.90 -4.40
CA ARG A 130 28.15 10.55 -5.71
C ARG A 130 28.98 11.84 -5.58
N ASP A 131 29.53 12.13 -4.39
CA ASP A 131 30.30 13.35 -4.07
C ASP A 131 29.56 14.65 -4.40
N LYS A 132 28.21 14.63 -4.33
CA LYS A 132 27.38 15.82 -4.55
C LYS A 132 27.40 16.74 -3.33
N LYS A 133 27.32 18.06 -3.57
CA LYS A 133 27.24 19.07 -2.50
C LYS A 133 25.83 19.26 -1.92
N ALA A 134 24.81 18.83 -2.64
CA ALA A 134 23.41 18.92 -2.25
C ALA A 134 22.67 17.70 -2.83
N VAL A 135 21.60 17.31 -2.17
CA VAL A 135 20.72 16.21 -2.60
C VAL A 135 19.75 16.76 -3.64
N ASP A 136 19.67 16.14 -4.81
CA ASP A 136 18.76 16.51 -5.88
C ASP A 136 17.56 15.54 -5.98
N LEU A 137 16.61 15.84 -6.87
CA LEU A 137 15.42 15.04 -7.08
C LEU A 137 15.75 13.62 -7.61
N GLU A 138 16.84 13.47 -8.36
CA GLU A 138 17.30 12.17 -8.85
C GLU A 138 17.72 11.26 -7.69
N ASP A 139 18.40 11.80 -6.68
CA ASP A 139 18.83 11.03 -5.50
C ASP A 139 17.60 10.59 -4.68
N PHE A 140 16.55 11.44 -4.58
CA PHE A 140 15.28 11.05 -3.98
C PHE A 140 14.57 9.95 -4.76
N ASN A 141 14.56 10.01 -6.08
CA ASN A 141 14.00 8.95 -6.91
C ASN A 141 14.70 7.61 -6.68
N TYR A 142 16.04 7.64 -6.61
CA TYR A 142 16.81 6.44 -6.28
C TYR A 142 16.54 5.91 -4.87
N ALA A 143 16.39 6.81 -3.91
CA ALA A 143 16.04 6.46 -2.52
C ALA A 143 14.66 5.83 -2.44
N LEU A 144 13.66 6.39 -3.14
CA LEU A 144 12.31 5.84 -3.24
C LEU A 144 12.32 4.44 -3.85
N ASP A 145 13.02 4.27 -4.97
CA ASP A 145 13.19 2.98 -5.61
C ASP A 145 13.80 1.93 -4.67
N LYS A 146 14.78 2.35 -3.86
CA LYS A 146 15.43 1.47 -2.89
C LYS A 146 14.52 1.11 -1.71
N VAL A 147 13.73 2.06 -1.24
CA VAL A 147 12.80 1.83 -0.11
C VAL A 147 11.62 0.97 -0.54
N ILE A 148 11.07 1.19 -1.75
CA ILE A 148 9.92 0.44 -2.28
C ILE A 148 10.35 -0.94 -2.81
N GLY A 149 11.34 -0.97 -3.70
CA GLY A 149 11.74 -2.18 -4.44
C GLY A 149 12.92 -2.94 -3.83
N GLY A 150 13.61 -2.35 -2.85
CA GLY A 150 14.84 -2.90 -2.28
C GLY A 150 16.10 -2.55 -3.08
N LEU A 151 17.23 -3.12 -2.68
CA LEU A 151 18.51 -2.90 -3.34
C LEU A 151 18.53 -3.47 -4.76
N GLU A 152 19.10 -2.72 -5.69
CA GLU A 152 19.36 -3.16 -7.04
C GLU A 152 20.38 -4.31 -7.07
N LYS A 153 20.07 -5.38 -7.79
CA LYS A 153 20.96 -6.54 -7.95
C LYS A 153 21.80 -6.41 -9.21
N LYS A 154 22.96 -5.81 -9.09
CA LYS A 154 23.90 -5.62 -10.21
C LYS A 154 24.50 -6.92 -10.77
N ASN A 155 24.50 -8.01 -10.00
CA ASN A 155 25.18 -9.26 -10.34
C ASN A 155 24.22 -10.39 -10.76
N LYS A 156 22.92 -10.12 -10.95
CA LYS A 156 21.99 -11.15 -11.41
C LYS A 156 22.03 -11.20 -12.94
N SER A 157 22.68 -12.24 -13.48
CA SER A 157 22.62 -12.53 -14.92
C SER A 157 21.21 -13.08 -15.22
N ILE A 158 20.41 -12.31 -15.92
CA ILE A 158 19.11 -12.72 -16.45
C ILE A 158 19.32 -13.09 -17.90
N SER A 159 18.82 -14.25 -18.34
CA SER A 159 18.92 -14.65 -19.75
C SER A 159 18.13 -13.66 -20.64
N PRO A 160 18.52 -13.46 -21.90
CA PRO A 160 17.78 -12.57 -22.81
C PRO A 160 16.31 -12.97 -22.97
N GLU A 161 16.01 -14.28 -22.94
CA GLU A 161 14.65 -14.80 -23.01
C GLU A 161 13.83 -14.40 -21.75
N GLU A 162 14.41 -14.60 -20.57
CA GLU A 162 13.74 -14.18 -19.31
C GLU A 162 13.54 -12.67 -19.26
N LYS A 163 14.55 -11.88 -19.69
CA LYS A 163 14.43 -10.42 -19.75
C LYS A 163 13.29 -9.98 -20.67
N GLN A 164 13.10 -10.69 -21.79
CA GLN A 164 11.98 -10.43 -22.69
C GLN A 164 10.63 -10.76 -22.04
N ILE A 165 10.52 -11.91 -21.36
CA ILE A 165 9.28 -12.28 -20.66
C ILE A 165 8.94 -11.23 -19.59
N ILE A 166 9.92 -10.80 -18.79
CA ILE A 166 9.73 -9.77 -17.77
C ILE A 166 9.27 -8.45 -18.40
N ALA A 167 9.89 -8.02 -19.51
CA ALA A 167 9.53 -6.78 -20.18
C ALA A 167 8.08 -6.78 -20.67
N TYR A 168 7.62 -7.88 -21.25
CA TYR A 168 6.22 -8.02 -21.67
C TYR A 168 5.26 -8.14 -20.49
N HIS A 169 5.66 -8.77 -19.39
CA HIS A 169 4.90 -8.86 -18.17
C HIS A 169 4.63 -7.47 -17.59
N GLU A 170 5.70 -6.69 -17.37
CA GLU A 170 5.58 -5.32 -16.84
C GLU A 170 4.86 -4.38 -17.82
N ALA A 171 5.09 -4.53 -19.12
CA ALA A 171 4.35 -3.80 -20.14
C ALA A 171 2.85 -4.15 -20.11
N GLY A 172 2.48 -5.39 -19.80
CA GLY A 172 1.11 -5.82 -19.65
C GLY A 172 0.38 -5.09 -18.52
N HIS A 173 1.00 -5.00 -17.35
CA HIS A 173 0.49 -4.20 -16.24
C HIS A 173 0.34 -2.73 -16.62
N ALA A 174 1.35 -2.17 -17.29
CA ALA A 174 1.36 -0.78 -17.71
C ALA A 174 0.24 -0.44 -18.70
N ILE A 175 0.05 -1.26 -19.73
CA ILE A 175 -1.00 -1.08 -20.74
C ILE A 175 -2.39 -1.21 -20.11
N CYS A 176 -2.62 -2.22 -19.27
CA CYS A 176 -3.90 -2.34 -18.55
C CYS A 176 -4.16 -1.13 -17.66
N GLY A 177 -3.18 -0.69 -16.87
CA GLY A 177 -3.32 0.50 -16.03
C GLY A 177 -3.53 1.80 -16.82
N TRP A 178 -2.99 1.89 -18.04
CA TRP A 178 -3.15 3.08 -18.89
C TRP A 178 -4.53 3.20 -19.53
N PHE A 179 -5.11 2.08 -19.96
CA PHE A 179 -6.37 2.03 -20.69
C PHE A 179 -7.59 1.64 -19.85
N LEU A 180 -7.43 1.44 -18.53
CA LEU A 180 -8.54 1.25 -17.60
C LEU A 180 -8.87 2.56 -16.89
N GLU A 181 -10.16 2.90 -16.81
CA GLU A 181 -10.64 4.20 -16.32
C GLU A 181 -10.29 4.44 -14.86
N HIS A 182 -10.54 3.44 -14.02
CA HIS A 182 -10.40 3.57 -12.57
C HIS A 182 -9.05 3.09 -12.04
N ALA A 183 -8.18 2.55 -12.91
CA ALA A 183 -6.83 2.14 -12.51
C ALA A 183 -6.00 3.35 -12.05
N HIS A 184 -5.08 3.07 -11.13
CA HIS A 184 -4.18 4.11 -10.62
C HIS A 184 -3.25 4.64 -11.71
N PRO A 185 -2.99 5.97 -11.74
CA PRO A 185 -2.04 6.55 -12.68
C PRO A 185 -0.66 5.92 -12.54
N LEU A 186 -0.11 5.51 -13.67
CA LEU A 186 1.23 4.94 -13.73
C LEU A 186 2.28 6.04 -13.65
N VAL A 187 3.25 5.88 -12.75
CA VAL A 187 4.39 6.79 -12.57
C VAL A 187 5.61 6.28 -13.31
N LYS A 188 5.89 4.98 -13.18
CA LYS A 188 7.12 4.36 -13.65
C LYS A 188 6.93 2.87 -13.88
N VAL A 189 7.60 2.34 -14.90
CA VAL A 189 7.76 0.90 -15.16
C VAL A 189 9.23 0.58 -15.25
N THR A 190 9.67 -0.50 -14.62
CA THR A 190 11.07 -0.92 -14.65
C THR A 190 11.22 -2.43 -14.68
N ILE A 191 12.23 -2.89 -15.42
CA ILE A 191 12.66 -4.28 -15.45
C ILE A 191 14.01 -4.49 -14.75
N VAL A 192 14.47 -3.48 -14.00
CA VAL A 192 15.70 -3.59 -13.21
C VAL A 192 15.40 -4.46 -11.99
N PRO A 193 16.10 -5.59 -11.80
CA PRO A 193 15.85 -6.51 -10.70
C PRO A 193 16.24 -5.89 -9.37
N ARG A 194 15.29 -5.93 -8.39
CA ARG A 194 15.48 -5.36 -7.06
C ARG A 194 15.06 -6.37 -5.98
N GLY A 195 15.56 -6.17 -4.77
CA GLY A 195 15.16 -6.94 -3.59
C GLY A 195 15.33 -8.46 -3.71
N LEU A 196 14.57 -9.22 -2.95
CA LEU A 196 14.70 -10.68 -2.89
C LEU A 196 13.93 -11.40 -4.01
N ALA A 197 12.85 -10.84 -4.53
CA ALA A 197 11.95 -11.53 -5.45
C ALA A 197 11.55 -10.73 -6.70
N ALA A 198 11.59 -9.39 -6.68
CA ALA A 198 11.12 -8.59 -7.80
C ALA A 198 12.12 -8.58 -8.97
N LEU A 199 11.69 -9.03 -10.14
CA LEU A 199 12.46 -8.99 -11.39
C LEU A 199 12.18 -7.70 -12.18
N GLY A 200 11.03 -7.07 -11.93
CA GLY A 200 10.58 -5.79 -12.42
C GLY A 200 9.48 -5.26 -11.51
N TYR A 201 9.00 -4.06 -11.72
CA TYR A 201 7.79 -3.54 -11.10
C TYR A 201 7.25 -2.31 -11.81
N ALA A 202 5.93 -2.14 -11.76
CA ALA A 202 5.24 -0.93 -12.15
C ALA A 202 4.85 -0.15 -10.89
N GLN A 203 5.21 1.13 -10.84
CA GLN A 203 4.85 2.03 -9.75
C GLN A 203 3.65 2.86 -10.15
N TYR A 204 2.62 2.79 -9.32
CA TYR A 204 1.39 3.57 -9.47
C TYR A 204 1.30 4.62 -8.38
N LEU A 205 0.55 5.69 -8.66
CA LEU A 205 0.23 6.72 -7.69
C LEU A 205 -1.18 6.45 -7.13
N PRO A 206 -1.31 5.77 -5.99
CA PRO A 206 -2.63 5.51 -5.42
C PRO A 206 -3.27 6.82 -4.97
N LYS A 207 -4.56 6.99 -5.30
CA LYS A 207 -5.37 8.08 -4.78
C LYS A 207 -5.63 7.84 -3.30
N GLU A 208 -5.56 8.90 -2.49
CA GLU A 208 -6.04 8.86 -1.11
C GLU A 208 -7.56 8.83 -1.12
N GLN A 209 -8.15 7.67 -1.01
CA GLN A 209 -9.58 7.46 -0.97
C GLN A 209 -9.94 6.61 0.24
N TYR A 210 -10.95 7.05 0.99
CA TYR A 210 -11.49 6.31 2.13
C TYR A 210 -12.54 5.28 1.72
N ILE A 211 -13.18 5.48 0.57
CA ILE A 211 -14.22 4.59 0.04
C ILE A 211 -13.83 4.19 -1.38
N THR A 212 -13.77 2.88 -1.63
CA THR A 212 -13.44 2.33 -2.94
C THR A 212 -14.68 1.67 -3.56
N ARG A 213 -15.02 2.04 -4.79
CA ARG A 213 -16.13 1.45 -5.54
C ARG A 213 -15.73 0.09 -6.14
N LYS A 214 -16.74 -0.76 -6.39
CA LYS A 214 -16.56 -2.08 -7.02
C LYS A 214 -15.82 -1.99 -8.36
N ASP A 215 -16.20 -1.01 -9.19
CA ASP A 215 -15.61 -0.81 -10.52
C ASP A 215 -14.08 -0.61 -10.45
N LYS A 216 -13.64 0.16 -9.47
CA LYS A 216 -12.21 0.40 -9.24
C LYS A 216 -11.48 -0.86 -8.79
N LEU A 217 -12.08 -1.65 -7.89
CA LEU A 217 -11.47 -2.92 -7.45
C LEU A 217 -11.36 -3.91 -8.61
N LEU A 218 -12.35 -3.95 -9.50
CA LEU A 218 -12.30 -4.79 -10.70
C LEU A 218 -11.23 -4.30 -11.69
N ASP A 219 -11.05 -3.01 -11.87
CA ASP A 219 -9.96 -2.45 -12.68
C ASP A 219 -8.59 -2.76 -12.08
N ASP A 220 -8.43 -2.70 -10.75
CA ASP A 220 -7.20 -3.07 -10.06
C ASP A 220 -6.87 -4.57 -10.24
N ILE A 221 -7.89 -5.45 -10.19
CA ILE A 221 -7.73 -6.88 -10.49
C ILE A 221 -7.30 -7.08 -11.95
N CYS A 222 -8.00 -6.45 -12.88
CA CYS A 222 -7.71 -6.55 -14.32
C CYS A 222 -6.28 -6.07 -14.63
N MET A 223 -5.86 -4.94 -14.05
CA MET A 223 -4.51 -4.39 -14.19
C MET A 223 -3.46 -5.34 -13.62
N THR A 224 -3.70 -5.90 -12.43
CA THR A 224 -2.77 -6.85 -11.78
C THR A 224 -2.65 -8.15 -12.58
N LEU A 225 -3.70 -8.61 -13.24
CA LEU A 225 -3.65 -9.78 -14.13
C LEU A 225 -3.00 -9.47 -15.49
N GLY A 226 -2.75 -8.19 -15.81
CA GLY A 226 -2.18 -7.73 -17.07
C GLY A 226 -0.85 -8.38 -17.43
N GLY A 227 0.05 -8.59 -16.45
CA GLY A 227 1.33 -9.26 -16.67
C GLY A 227 1.18 -10.69 -17.18
N ARG A 228 0.39 -11.51 -16.49
CA ARG A 228 0.07 -12.88 -16.91
C ARG A 228 -0.68 -12.93 -18.24
N ALA A 229 -1.60 -12.00 -18.46
CA ALA A 229 -2.33 -11.91 -19.71
C ALA A 229 -1.41 -11.57 -20.90
N ALA A 230 -0.43 -10.68 -20.70
CA ALA A 230 0.57 -10.36 -21.69
C ALA A 230 1.43 -11.57 -22.08
N GLU A 231 1.94 -12.33 -21.11
CA GLU A 231 2.66 -13.59 -21.37
C GLU A 231 1.83 -14.53 -22.24
N SER A 232 0.56 -14.74 -21.89
CA SER A 232 -0.34 -15.63 -22.63
C SER A 232 -0.60 -15.15 -24.06
N VAL A 233 -0.84 -13.83 -24.25
CA VAL A 233 -1.16 -13.25 -25.55
C VAL A 233 0.05 -13.20 -26.47
N VAL A 234 1.25 -12.98 -25.92
CA VAL A 234 2.48 -12.78 -26.70
C VAL A 234 3.18 -14.09 -27.01
N PHE A 235 3.38 -14.92 -26.00
CA PHE A 235 4.20 -16.13 -26.10
C PHE A 235 3.39 -17.43 -26.18
N ASN A 236 2.10 -17.34 -25.93
CA ASN A 236 1.20 -18.51 -25.75
C ASN A 236 1.77 -19.50 -24.69
N LYS A 237 2.51 -18.97 -23.73
CA LYS A 237 3.13 -19.67 -22.61
C LYS A 237 2.97 -18.81 -21.37
N ILE A 238 3.05 -19.45 -20.21
CA ILE A 238 2.93 -18.78 -18.91
C ILE A 238 4.14 -19.12 -18.05
N SER A 239 4.55 -18.20 -17.20
CA SER A 239 5.69 -18.34 -16.31
C SER A 239 5.28 -18.34 -14.83
N THR A 240 6.22 -18.54 -13.94
CA THR A 240 5.99 -18.41 -12.47
C THR A 240 6.01 -16.96 -12.00
N GLY A 241 6.33 -15.99 -12.87
CA GLY A 241 6.53 -14.58 -12.51
C GLY A 241 5.32 -13.91 -11.86
N ALA A 242 4.11 -14.34 -12.25
CA ALA A 242 2.86 -13.76 -11.74
C ALA A 242 2.40 -14.31 -10.36
N GLN A 243 3.26 -14.96 -9.58
CA GLN A 243 2.86 -15.54 -8.29
C GLN A 243 2.31 -14.47 -7.34
N SER A 244 3.05 -13.36 -7.16
CA SER A 244 2.64 -12.28 -6.26
C SER A 244 1.36 -11.60 -6.72
N ASP A 245 1.14 -11.51 -8.04
CA ASP A 245 -0.07 -10.92 -8.62
C ASP A 245 -1.29 -11.78 -8.31
N PHE A 246 -1.18 -13.10 -8.46
CA PHE A 246 -2.25 -14.02 -8.09
C PHE A 246 -2.52 -14.01 -6.59
N ASP A 247 -1.50 -13.94 -5.74
CA ASP A 247 -1.67 -13.83 -4.29
C ASP A 247 -2.45 -12.55 -3.93
N HIS A 248 -2.11 -11.42 -4.58
CA HIS A 248 -2.79 -10.14 -4.38
C HIS A 248 -4.25 -10.20 -4.88
N VAL A 249 -4.46 -10.63 -6.13
CA VAL A 249 -5.80 -10.73 -6.76
C VAL A 249 -6.71 -11.67 -5.98
N THR A 250 -6.20 -12.84 -5.61
CA THR A 250 -6.98 -13.81 -4.84
C THR A 250 -7.44 -13.22 -3.51
N ARG A 251 -6.54 -12.58 -2.78
CA ARG A 251 -6.89 -11.91 -1.51
C ARG A 251 -7.93 -10.83 -1.71
N LEU A 252 -7.76 -9.98 -2.73
CA LEU A 252 -8.70 -8.89 -3.03
C LEU A 252 -10.09 -9.42 -3.39
N CYS A 253 -10.19 -10.49 -4.19
CA CYS A 253 -11.47 -11.12 -4.52
C CYS A 253 -12.16 -11.71 -3.29
N TYR A 254 -11.41 -12.38 -2.41
CA TYR A 254 -11.96 -12.85 -1.13
C TYR A 254 -12.45 -11.69 -0.26
N ASP A 255 -11.68 -10.60 -0.15
CA ASP A 255 -12.07 -9.41 0.61
C ASP A 255 -13.36 -8.78 0.05
N MET A 256 -13.49 -8.71 -1.27
CA MET A 256 -14.70 -8.19 -1.93
C MET A 256 -15.95 -9.01 -1.58
N ILE A 257 -15.82 -10.33 -1.48
CA ILE A 257 -16.96 -11.21 -1.21
C ILE A 257 -17.20 -11.33 0.30
N ILE A 258 -16.17 -11.62 1.11
CA ILE A 258 -16.29 -11.96 2.53
C ILE A 258 -16.44 -10.71 3.40
N ASN A 259 -15.68 -9.64 3.08
CA ASN A 259 -15.58 -8.47 3.93
C ASN A 259 -16.54 -7.36 3.50
N TYR A 260 -16.67 -7.15 2.19
CA TYR A 260 -17.42 -6.01 1.64
C TYR A 260 -18.82 -6.39 1.13
N GLY A 261 -19.16 -7.69 1.04
CA GLY A 261 -20.47 -8.14 0.54
C GLY A 261 -20.74 -7.72 -0.90
N MET A 262 -19.72 -7.63 -1.76
CA MET A 262 -19.82 -7.12 -3.13
C MET A 262 -20.13 -8.21 -4.16
N ASN A 263 -20.79 -9.31 -3.76
CA ASN A 263 -21.21 -10.40 -4.65
C ASN A 263 -22.70 -10.67 -4.51
N GLU A 264 -23.43 -10.72 -5.63
CA GLU A 264 -24.89 -10.89 -5.62
C GLU A 264 -25.35 -12.28 -5.16
N LYS A 265 -24.58 -13.34 -5.47
CA LYS A 265 -24.94 -14.71 -5.12
C LYS A 265 -24.70 -15.05 -3.65
N VAL A 266 -23.62 -14.51 -3.07
CA VAL A 266 -23.34 -14.64 -1.64
C VAL A 266 -24.20 -13.66 -0.84
N GLY A 267 -24.51 -12.49 -1.41
CA GLY A 267 -25.36 -11.47 -0.82
C GLY A 267 -24.58 -10.43 -0.02
N ASN A 268 -25.33 -9.46 0.55
CA ASN A 268 -24.80 -8.35 1.33
C ASN A 268 -24.47 -8.79 2.77
N ILE A 269 -23.54 -9.71 2.93
CA ILE A 269 -23.14 -10.30 4.20
C ILE A 269 -21.66 -10.00 4.43
N SER A 270 -21.29 -9.64 5.67
CA SER A 270 -19.91 -9.56 6.12
C SER A 270 -19.63 -10.62 7.18
N PHE A 271 -18.59 -11.39 6.97
CA PHE A 271 -18.18 -12.47 7.88
C PHE A 271 -17.00 -12.06 8.79
N VAL A 272 -16.49 -10.83 8.68
CA VAL A 272 -15.26 -10.36 9.36
C VAL A 272 -15.34 -10.50 10.87
N THR A 273 -16.40 -10.02 11.49
CA THR A 273 -16.55 -10.03 12.95
C THR A 273 -16.57 -11.47 13.49
N MET A 274 -17.32 -12.33 12.80
CA MET A 274 -17.44 -13.73 13.17
C MET A 274 -16.12 -14.50 13.02
N MET A 275 -15.31 -14.17 11.99
CA MET A 275 -13.98 -14.79 11.79
C MET A 275 -12.98 -14.39 12.86
N ASN A 276 -13.08 -13.17 13.40
CA ASN A 276 -12.20 -12.68 14.45
C ASN A 276 -12.55 -13.26 15.83
N GLU A 277 -13.81 -13.60 16.08
CA GLU A 277 -14.30 -14.14 17.36
C GLU A 277 -14.15 -15.65 17.46
N THR A 278 -14.23 -16.37 16.36
CA THR A 278 -14.14 -17.84 16.31
C THR A 278 -12.97 -18.27 15.44
N TYR A 279 -12.17 -19.24 15.93
CA TYR A 279 -11.10 -19.89 15.14
C TYR A 279 -11.64 -20.82 14.05
N GLN A 280 -12.96 -20.89 13.87
CA GLN A 280 -13.64 -21.70 12.87
C GLN A 280 -14.28 -20.80 11.81
N ARG A 281 -14.43 -21.31 10.61
CA ARG A 281 -15.14 -20.59 9.53
C ARG A 281 -16.58 -20.32 9.97
N PRO A 282 -17.07 -19.08 9.89
CA PRO A 282 -18.40 -18.69 10.39
C PRO A 282 -19.54 -19.02 9.40
N PHE A 283 -19.27 -19.79 8.37
CA PHE A 283 -20.24 -20.13 7.33
C PHE A 283 -20.19 -21.64 6.99
N SER A 284 -21.29 -22.15 6.43
CA SER A 284 -21.44 -23.55 6.03
C SER A 284 -20.49 -23.95 4.89
N GLU A 285 -20.26 -25.25 4.72
CA GLU A 285 -19.48 -25.79 3.58
C GLU A 285 -20.09 -25.39 2.22
N GLN A 286 -21.40 -25.27 2.12
CA GLN A 286 -22.08 -24.81 0.90
C GLN A 286 -21.73 -23.34 0.60
N THR A 287 -21.75 -22.48 1.60
CA THR A 287 -21.34 -21.08 1.47
C THR A 287 -19.86 -20.96 1.13
N ALA A 288 -18.99 -21.77 1.76
CA ALA A 288 -17.58 -21.84 1.42
C ALA A 288 -17.35 -22.18 -0.05
N TYR A 289 -18.01 -23.25 -0.52
CA TYR A 289 -17.94 -23.66 -1.92
C TYR A 289 -18.44 -22.57 -2.87
N LEU A 290 -19.54 -21.89 -2.54
CA LEU A 290 -20.06 -20.79 -3.34
C LEU A 290 -19.07 -19.63 -3.41
N ILE A 291 -18.45 -19.25 -2.29
CA ILE A 291 -17.41 -18.21 -2.24
C ILE A 291 -16.24 -18.58 -3.15
N ASP A 292 -15.73 -19.81 -3.06
CA ASP A 292 -14.62 -20.29 -3.90
C ASP A 292 -14.97 -20.25 -5.39
N GLN A 293 -16.21 -20.60 -5.76
CA GLN A 293 -16.70 -20.52 -7.14
C GLN A 293 -16.76 -19.07 -7.63
N GLU A 294 -17.33 -18.17 -6.84
CA GLU A 294 -17.48 -16.77 -7.23
C GLU A 294 -16.12 -16.03 -7.30
N VAL A 295 -15.17 -16.35 -6.42
CA VAL A 295 -13.77 -15.86 -6.53
C VAL A 295 -13.17 -16.30 -7.86
N LYS A 296 -13.31 -17.58 -8.22
CA LYS A 296 -12.80 -18.10 -9.50
C LYS A 296 -13.43 -17.39 -10.69
N VAL A 297 -14.76 -17.25 -10.71
CA VAL A 297 -15.48 -16.57 -11.79
C VAL A 297 -14.99 -15.12 -11.94
N MET A 298 -14.86 -14.39 -10.84
CA MET A 298 -14.39 -13.01 -10.85
C MET A 298 -12.97 -12.89 -11.42
N ILE A 299 -12.06 -13.77 -11.03
CA ILE A 299 -10.69 -13.80 -11.55
C ILE A 299 -10.69 -14.13 -13.06
N ASP A 300 -11.43 -15.15 -13.48
CA ASP A 300 -11.50 -15.58 -14.89
C ASP A 300 -12.06 -14.45 -15.77
N GLU A 301 -13.13 -13.78 -15.35
CA GLU A 301 -13.73 -12.64 -16.08
C GLU A 301 -12.73 -11.47 -16.24
N GLN A 302 -12.03 -11.10 -15.17
CA GLN A 302 -11.05 -10.01 -15.25
C GLN A 302 -9.79 -10.41 -16.04
N TYR A 303 -9.40 -11.67 -15.98
CA TYR A 303 -8.30 -12.19 -16.80
C TYR A 303 -8.65 -12.16 -18.30
N ASP A 304 -9.86 -12.57 -18.68
CA ASP A 304 -10.32 -12.47 -20.08
C ASP A 304 -10.46 -11.02 -20.53
N ARG A 305 -10.92 -10.11 -19.65
CA ARG A 305 -10.95 -8.68 -19.92
C ARG A 305 -9.55 -8.13 -20.21
N ALA A 306 -8.55 -8.48 -19.38
CA ALA A 306 -7.16 -8.09 -19.59
C ALA A 306 -6.60 -8.63 -20.91
N ARG A 307 -6.85 -9.92 -21.22
CA ARG A 307 -6.44 -10.54 -22.50
C ARG A 307 -7.02 -9.84 -23.72
N ASN A 308 -8.30 -9.49 -23.68
CA ASN A 308 -8.98 -8.80 -24.78
C ASN A 308 -8.40 -7.39 -24.97
N LEU A 309 -8.24 -6.64 -23.88
CA LEU A 309 -7.60 -5.31 -23.93
C LEU A 309 -6.17 -5.38 -24.53
N LEU A 310 -5.36 -6.34 -24.10
CA LEU A 310 -4.00 -6.50 -24.61
C LEU A 310 -3.95 -6.97 -26.07
N ARG A 311 -4.94 -7.69 -26.56
CA ARG A 311 -5.09 -8.04 -28.00
C ARG A 311 -5.43 -6.80 -28.83
N GLU A 312 -6.34 -5.97 -28.34
CA GLU A 312 -6.70 -4.69 -29.00
C GLU A 312 -5.53 -3.73 -29.04
N LYS A 313 -4.75 -3.66 -27.95
CA LYS A 313 -3.59 -2.77 -27.78
C LYS A 313 -2.24 -3.49 -28.03
N ARG A 314 -2.25 -4.47 -28.92
CA ARG A 314 -1.05 -5.27 -29.18
C ARG A 314 0.13 -4.45 -29.69
N LYS A 315 -0.10 -3.45 -30.52
CA LYS A 315 0.95 -2.59 -31.07
C LYS A 315 1.62 -1.76 -29.97
N GLU A 316 0.81 -1.18 -29.11
CA GLU A 316 1.26 -0.39 -27.96
C GLU A 316 2.04 -1.24 -26.97
N LEU A 317 1.57 -2.49 -26.71
CA LEU A 317 2.25 -3.47 -25.87
C LEU A 317 3.64 -3.81 -26.43
N ASP A 318 3.74 -4.11 -27.73
CA ASP A 318 5.01 -4.46 -28.37
C ASP A 318 5.99 -3.28 -28.38
N MET A 319 5.52 -2.03 -28.61
CA MET A 319 6.36 -0.83 -28.53
C MET A 319 6.89 -0.60 -27.12
N LEU A 320 6.02 -0.70 -26.12
CA LEU A 320 6.38 -0.50 -24.73
C LEU A 320 7.40 -1.53 -24.25
N ALA A 321 7.15 -2.82 -24.52
CA ALA A 321 8.06 -3.92 -24.16
C ALA A 321 9.45 -3.78 -24.80
N LYS A 322 9.51 -3.42 -26.08
CA LYS A 322 10.79 -3.19 -26.78
C LYS A 322 11.55 -2.02 -26.18
N THR A 323 10.87 -0.91 -25.90
CA THR A 323 11.52 0.25 -25.28
C THR A 323 11.97 -0.03 -23.83
N LEU A 324 11.22 -0.87 -23.10
CA LEU A 324 11.66 -1.36 -21.78
C LEU A 324 12.92 -2.22 -21.87
N LEU A 325 13.05 -3.05 -22.89
CA LEU A 325 14.27 -3.85 -23.10
C LEU A 325 15.51 -2.97 -23.38
N GLU A 326 15.31 -1.82 -24.04
CA GLU A 326 16.39 -0.87 -24.38
C GLU A 326 16.74 0.05 -23.20
N LYS A 327 15.72 0.67 -22.59
CA LYS A 327 15.91 1.71 -21.56
C LYS A 327 15.88 1.17 -20.12
N GLU A 328 15.37 -0.04 -19.90
CA GLU A 328 15.15 -0.71 -18.61
C GLU A 328 14.20 0.01 -17.64
N VAL A 329 14.00 1.30 -17.82
CA VAL A 329 13.14 2.17 -17.02
C VAL A 329 12.37 3.11 -17.93
N LEU A 330 11.06 3.20 -17.77
CA LEU A 330 10.20 4.16 -18.46
C LEU A 330 9.42 4.98 -17.43
N LEU A 331 9.47 6.28 -17.61
CA LEU A 331 8.67 7.24 -16.83
C LEU A 331 7.37 7.51 -17.55
N ARG A 332 6.41 8.15 -16.87
CA ARG A 332 5.12 8.55 -17.42
C ARG A 332 5.25 9.33 -18.74
N ASN A 333 6.18 10.29 -18.83
CA ASN A 333 6.39 11.07 -20.04
C ASN A 333 6.82 10.21 -21.23
N ASP A 334 7.63 9.15 -20.98
CA ASP A 334 8.01 8.20 -22.02
C ASP A 334 6.78 7.43 -22.52
N LEU A 335 5.88 7.03 -21.61
CA LEU A 335 4.64 6.34 -21.99
C LEU A 335 3.73 7.26 -22.84
N GLU A 336 3.54 8.51 -22.41
CA GLU A 336 2.73 9.49 -23.18
C GLU A 336 3.27 9.69 -24.59
N ASN A 337 4.58 9.69 -24.76
CA ASN A 337 5.22 9.80 -26.07
C ASN A 337 5.08 8.54 -26.92
N LEU A 338 5.05 7.34 -26.29
CA LEU A 338 5.00 6.05 -26.98
C LEU A 338 3.58 5.65 -27.38
N ILE A 339 2.64 5.78 -26.44
CA ILE A 339 1.27 5.23 -26.56
C ILE A 339 0.18 6.30 -26.53
N GLY A 340 0.57 7.58 -26.49
CA GLY A 340 -0.34 8.72 -26.42
C GLY A 340 -0.81 9.05 -25.00
N LYS A 341 -1.51 10.17 -24.87
CA LYS A 341 -2.07 10.57 -23.58
C LYS A 341 -3.08 9.57 -23.08
N ARG A 342 -3.12 9.40 -21.75
CA ARG A 342 -4.12 8.55 -21.10
C ARG A 342 -5.53 9.02 -21.50
N PRO A 343 -6.44 8.11 -21.91
CA PRO A 343 -7.78 8.49 -22.38
C PRO A 343 -8.67 9.10 -21.29
N PHE A 344 -8.32 8.88 -20.04
CA PHE A 344 -9.08 9.31 -18.88
C PHE A 344 -8.36 10.43 -18.14
N ALA A 345 -9.14 11.37 -17.58
CA ALA A 345 -8.58 12.46 -16.79
C ALA A 345 -7.86 11.89 -15.56
N ASP A 346 -6.60 12.26 -15.40
CA ASP A 346 -5.91 12.00 -14.15
C ASP A 346 -6.49 12.92 -13.08
N PRO A 347 -6.73 12.40 -11.88
CA PRO A 347 -7.14 13.25 -10.79
C PRO A 347 -6.01 14.22 -10.47
N THR A 348 -6.35 15.49 -10.49
CA THR A 348 -5.47 16.55 -9.99
C THR A 348 -5.17 16.30 -8.53
N PRO A 349 -3.90 16.31 -8.09
CA PRO A 349 -3.58 16.25 -6.68
C PRO A 349 -4.25 17.43 -5.97
N GLY A 350 -5.24 17.18 -5.09
CA GLY A 350 -5.88 18.21 -4.27
C GLY A 350 -7.31 18.61 -4.65
N GLU A 351 -7.89 18.17 -5.76
CA GLU A 351 -9.33 18.29 -5.99
C GLU A 351 -10.08 17.15 -5.27
N SER A 352 -10.46 17.41 -4.02
CA SER A 352 -11.61 16.74 -3.42
C SER A 352 -12.81 17.05 -4.33
N ALA A 353 -13.45 16.01 -4.88
CA ALA A 353 -14.70 16.16 -5.62
C ALA A 353 -15.62 17.06 -4.78
N SER A 354 -15.99 18.21 -5.34
CA SER A 354 -17.03 19.07 -4.79
C SER A 354 -18.25 18.17 -4.63
N VAL A 355 -18.62 17.92 -3.38
CA VAL A 355 -19.89 17.28 -3.06
C VAL A 355 -20.95 18.14 -3.69
N PRO A 356 -21.82 17.63 -4.58
CA PRO A 356 -22.93 18.41 -5.07
C PRO A 356 -23.72 18.88 -3.84
N GLU A 357 -23.92 20.19 -3.71
CA GLU A 357 -24.78 20.76 -2.67
C GLU A 357 -26.15 20.09 -2.80
N VAL A 358 -26.48 19.29 -1.81
CA VAL A 358 -27.84 18.79 -1.64
C VAL A 358 -28.66 19.99 -1.18
N GLU A 359 -29.46 20.53 -2.07
CA GLU A 359 -30.44 21.55 -1.70
C GLU A 359 -31.30 21.02 -0.54
N PRO A 360 -31.48 21.81 0.53
CA PRO A 360 -32.33 21.40 1.66
C PRO A 360 -33.74 21.23 1.13
N SER A 361 -34.29 20.03 1.21
CA SER A 361 -35.71 19.78 0.94
C SER A 361 -36.51 20.64 1.85
N THR A 362 -37.19 21.63 1.31
CA THR A 362 -38.28 22.39 1.99
C THR A 362 -39.35 21.37 2.38
N ARG A 363 -39.44 21.05 3.66
CA ARG A 363 -40.63 20.42 4.22
C ARG A 363 -41.73 21.47 4.18
N GLU A 364 -42.68 21.29 3.30
CA GLU A 364 -43.96 21.90 3.45
C GLU A 364 -44.66 21.21 4.65
N ASP A 365 -44.91 21.99 5.68
CA ASP A 365 -45.81 21.61 6.79
C ASP A 365 -47.24 21.65 6.24
N ASP A 366 -47.95 20.50 6.30
CA ASP A 366 -49.39 20.35 6.37
C ASP A 366 -49.76 19.42 7.53
#